data_6af74a1701c7683cc08a4a909d6d732b
#
_entry.id   6af74a1701c7683cc08a4a909d6d732b
#
_cell.length_a   1.000
_cell.length_b   1.000
_cell.length_c   1.000
_cell.angle_alpha   90.00
_cell.angle_beta   90.00
_cell.angle_gamma   90.00
#
_symmetry.space_group_name_H-M   'P 1'
#
loop_
_entity.id
_entity.type
_entity.pdbx_description
1 polymer ?
#
loop_
_entity_poly.entity_id
_entity_poly.type
_entity_poly.pdbx_seq_one_letter_code
_entity_poly.pdbx_strand_id
1 'polypeptide(L)'
;MLEPTIERLIGAIIAVQSRSGLHPIALRPMNANMNAQAPLLVASSESRVLTLRFNNPRRLNGWTLPMKKALEAALRDASTNDDVAAVVLTGTGEYYSAGVDLGGAMRPMHPRALHSAIERANYELFDAFIQFPKPIIAAVNGHAIGAPVTTATLCDRIIASEDASFRTPFARFGLPPEGCSSVLFPRLMGEQTAERLLGEEGWR
;
A
#
# COMPACT_ATOMS: atom_id res chain seq x y z
N MET A 1 12.98 -20.79 13.21
CA MET A 1 13.73 -19.72 13.90
C MET A 1 13.41 -18.34 13.31
N LEU A 2 12.10 -17.99 13.19
CA LEU A 2 11.64 -16.67 12.70
C LEU A 2 10.85 -15.88 13.77
N GLU A 3 10.51 -16.51 14.92
CA GLU A 3 9.69 -15.87 15.95
C GLU A 3 10.29 -14.62 16.62
N PRO A 4 11.59 -14.56 16.99
CA PRO A 4 12.12 -13.36 17.66
C PRO A 4 12.14 -12.12 16.76
N THR A 5 12.18 -12.31 15.45
CA THR A 5 12.18 -11.21 14.48
C THR A 5 10.79 -10.62 14.33
N ILE A 6 9.74 -11.45 14.38
CA ILE A 6 8.35 -11.04 14.28
C ILE A 6 7.91 -10.26 15.53
N GLU A 7 8.28 -10.72 16.73
CA GLU A 7 7.98 -9.98 17.98
C GLU A 7 8.68 -8.62 18.05
N ARG A 8 9.92 -8.52 17.57
CA ARG A 8 10.62 -7.24 17.43
C ARG A 8 9.96 -6.33 16.39
N LEU A 9 9.47 -6.91 15.29
CA LEU A 9 8.69 -6.21 14.25
C LEU A 9 7.38 -5.66 14.80
N ILE A 10 6.62 -6.46 15.57
CA ILE A 10 5.39 -6.04 16.24
C ILE A 10 5.68 -4.91 17.24
N GLY A 11 6.76 -5.03 18.02
CA GLY A 11 7.21 -3.97 18.94
C GLY A 11 7.58 -2.67 18.21
N ALA A 12 8.25 -2.75 17.06
CA ALA A 12 8.58 -1.59 16.24
C ALA A 12 7.32 -0.93 15.64
N ILE A 13 6.32 -1.72 15.22
CA ILE A 13 5.05 -1.22 14.68
C ILE A 13 4.26 -0.47 15.77
N ILE A 14 4.20 -1.01 16.99
CA ILE A 14 3.54 -0.35 18.13
C ILE A 14 4.28 0.94 18.50
N ALA A 15 5.62 0.96 18.45
CA ALA A 15 6.43 2.14 18.71
C ALA A 15 6.25 3.25 17.64
N VAL A 16 5.99 2.89 16.38
CA VAL A 16 5.70 3.83 15.28
C VAL A 16 4.38 4.55 15.48
N GLN A 17 3.40 3.93 16.12
CA GLN A 17 2.10 4.58 16.46
C GLN A 17 2.22 5.56 17.63
N SER A 18 3.17 5.38 18.54
CA SER A 18 3.28 6.15 19.79
C SER A 18 4.28 7.31 19.77
N ARG A 19 5.09 7.47 18.72
CA ARG A 19 6.14 8.49 18.66
C ARG A 19 5.97 9.45 17.47
N SER A 20 5.44 10.63 17.75
CA SER A 20 5.43 11.79 16.86
C SER A 20 6.82 12.45 16.67
N GLY A 21 7.92 11.73 16.87
CA GLY A 21 9.26 12.29 16.94
C GLY A 21 10.35 11.50 16.20
N LEU A 22 10.06 10.89 15.05
CA LEU A 22 11.09 10.22 14.25
C LEU A 22 11.73 11.19 13.26
N HIS A 23 13.05 11.35 13.34
CA HIS A 23 13.85 12.08 12.35
C HIS A 23 13.84 11.32 11.01
N PRO A 24 13.48 11.96 9.89
CA PRO A 24 13.52 11.33 8.58
C PRO A 24 14.98 11.08 8.16
N ILE A 25 15.32 9.84 7.85
CA ILE A 25 16.55 9.54 7.11
C ILE A 25 16.28 9.93 5.66
N ALA A 26 17.00 10.92 5.19
CA ALA A 26 16.89 11.42 3.83
C ALA A 26 17.40 10.36 2.85
N LEU A 27 16.50 9.76 2.08
CA LEU A 27 16.85 9.25 0.77
C LEU A 27 17.45 10.43 -0.01
N ARG A 28 18.64 10.26 -0.61
CA ARG A 28 19.39 11.31 -1.30
C ARG A 28 18.43 12.13 -2.18
N PRO A 29 18.32 13.45 -2.00
CA PRO A 29 17.38 14.25 -2.76
C PRO A 29 17.81 14.32 -4.22
N MET A 30 17.00 13.82 -5.11
CA MET A 30 17.04 14.26 -6.51
C MET A 30 16.47 15.68 -6.53
N ASN A 31 17.36 16.68 -6.59
CA ASN A 31 17.11 18.09 -6.82
C ASN A 31 16.02 18.75 -5.95
N ALA A 32 16.48 19.47 -4.92
CA ALA A 32 15.67 20.38 -4.12
C ALA A 32 15.22 21.60 -4.94
N ASN A 33 13.98 21.60 -5.39
CA ASN A 33 13.29 22.79 -5.85
C ASN A 33 12.49 23.36 -4.67
N MET A 34 12.71 24.62 -4.30
CA MET A 34 12.22 25.31 -3.09
C MET A 34 10.71 25.66 -3.10
N ASN A 35 9.87 24.79 -3.66
CA ASN A 35 8.42 24.74 -3.47
C ASN A 35 8.01 23.34 -3.02
N ALA A 36 8.72 22.77 -2.06
CA ALA A 36 8.61 21.37 -1.67
C ALA A 36 7.27 21.10 -0.96
N GLN A 37 6.30 20.68 -1.72
CA GLN A 37 5.15 19.93 -1.21
C GLN A 37 5.69 18.69 -0.48
N ALA A 38 5.18 18.40 0.74
CA ALA A 38 5.64 17.24 1.51
C ALA A 38 5.62 15.96 0.65
N PRO A 39 6.62 15.07 0.79
CA PRO A 39 6.71 13.88 -0.04
C PRO A 39 5.45 13.02 0.13
N LEU A 40 4.91 12.49 -0.98
CA LEU A 40 3.70 11.66 -0.99
C LEU A 40 3.93 10.30 -0.31
N LEU A 41 5.16 9.81 -0.31
CA LEU A 41 5.61 8.62 0.39
C LEU A 41 6.78 9.01 1.29
N VAL A 42 6.62 8.79 2.60
CA VAL A 42 7.67 9.03 3.60
C VAL A 42 8.32 7.70 3.94
N ALA A 43 9.63 7.64 3.83
CA ALA A 43 10.42 6.47 4.21
C ALA A 43 11.20 6.74 5.50
N SER A 44 11.18 5.79 6.42
CA SER A 44 12.01 5.77 7.62
C SER A 44 12.56 4.37 7.85
N SER A 45 13.78 4.25 8.37
CA SER A 45 14.39 2.96 8.66
C SER A 45 14.84 2.91 10.10
N GLU A 46 14.46 1.86 10.80
CA GLU A 46 14.89 1.57 12.15
C GLU A 46 15.12 0.05 12.29
N SER A 47 16.25 -0.34 12.84
CA SER A 47 16.59 -1.76 13.07
C SER A 47 16.45 -2.63 11.82
N ARG A 48 16.85 -2.12 10.65
CA ARG A 48 16.72 -2.77 9.34
C ARG A 48 15.28 -2.97 8.85
N VAL A 49 14.30 -2.33 9.47
CA VAL A 49 12.91 -2.31 9.02
C VAL A 49 12.66 -0.99 8.30
N LEU A 50 12.33 -1.05 7.02
CA LEU A 50 11.94 0.11 6.23
C LEU A 50 10.44 0.33 6.35
N THR A 51 10.03 1.45 6.95
CA THR A 51 8.62 1.86 6.97
C THR A 51 8.36 2.82 5.82
N LEU A 52 7.42 2.45 4.97
CA LEU A 52 6.90 3.28 3.87
C LEU A 52 5.50 3.76 4.25
N ARG A 53 5.36 5.07 4.42
CA ARG A 53 4.12 5.70 4.85
C ARG A 53 3.50 6.51 3.72
N PHE A 54 2.28 6.18 3.33
CA PHE A 54 1.47 6.99 2.43
C PHE A 54 1.17 8.34 3.10
N ASN A 55 1.54 9.44 2.47
CA ASN A 55 1.50 10.76 3.10
C ASN A 55 0.82 11.81 2.21
N ASN A 56 -0.47 11.62 2.02
CA ASN A 56 -1.36 12.60 1.40
C ASN A 56 -2.71 12.63 2.12
N PRO A 57 -2.76 12.93 3.43
CA PRO A 57 -3.97 12.81 4.24
C PRO A 57 -5.10 13.70 3.75
N ARG A 58 -4.80 14.85 3.12
CA ARG A 58 -5.81 15.74 2.50
C ARG A 58 -6.57 15.07 1.36
N ARG A 59 -6.03 14.04 0.76
CA ARG A 59 -6.65 13.20 -0.28
C ARG A 59 -6.79 11.75 0.18
N LEU A 60 -6.94 11.54 1.48
CA LEU A 60 -7.16 10.24 2.12
C LEU A 60 -6.10 9.20 1.71
N ASN A 61 -4.86 9.64 1.53
CA ASN A 61 -3.75 8.83 1.02
C ASN A 61 -4.04 8.14 -0.33
N GLY A 62 -4.88 8.78 -1.17
CA GLY A 62 -5.23 8.26 -2.50
C GLY A 62 -3.99 8.10 -3.38
N TRP A 63 -3.91 6.98 -4.09
CA TRP A 63 -2.77 6.61 -4.91
C TRP A 63 -2.81 7.33 -6.26
N THR A 64 -2.11 8.45 -6.31
CA THR A 64 -1.80 9.13 -7.57
C THR A 64 -0.70 8.38 -8.33
N LEU A 65 -0.57 8.63 -9.63
CA LEU A 65 0.53 8.04 -10.42
C LEU A 65 1.92 8.34 -9.83
N PRO A 66 2.24 9.56 -9.34
CA PRO A 66 3.50 9.82 -8.65
C PRO A 66 3.68 8.99 -7.37
N MET A 67 2.63 8.79 -6.56
CA MET A 67 2.72 7.96 -5.35
C MET A 67 2.94 6.49 -5.69
N LYS A 68 2.22 5.94 -6.69
CA LYS A 68 2.44 4.57 -7.17
C LYS A 68 3.89 4.36 -7.61
N LYS A 69 4.43 5.25 -8.46
CA LYS A 69 5.82 5.19 -8.90
C LYS A 69 6.83 5.29 -7.75
N ALA A 70 6.55 6.14 -6.75
CA ALA A 70 7.39 6.23 -5.56
C ALA A 70 7.38 4.93 -4.75
N LEU A 71 6.22 4.29 -4.60
CA LEU A 71 6.08 3.00 -3.92
C LEU A 71 6.83 1.89 -4.67
N GLU A 72 6.63 1.76 -5.98
CA GLU A 72 7.31 0.79 -6.83
C GLU A 72 8.84 0.97 -6.79
N ALA A 73 9.32 2.21 -6.85
CA ALA A 73 10.74 2.53 -6.73
C ALA A 73 11.29 2.14 -5.35
N ALA A 74 10.58 2.50 -4.28
CA ALA A 74 11.01 2.19 -2.91
C ALA A 74 11.06 0.67 -2.65
N LEU A 75 10.09 -0.10 -3.16
CA LEU A 75 10.11 -1.57 -3.07
C LEU A 75 11.28 -2.15 -3.87
N ARG A 76 11.54 -1.68 -5.09
CA ARG A 76 12.67 -2.11 -5.90
C ARG A 76 14.00 -1.84 -5.21
N ASP A 77 14.19 -0.63 -4.67
CA ASP A 77 15.41 -0.28 -3.95
C ASP A 77 15.58 -1.12 -2.68
N ALA A 78 14.49 -1.34 -1.93
CA ALA A 78 14.51 -2.19 -0.75
C ALA A 78 14.81 -3.65 -1.05
N SER A 79 14.41 -4.16 -2.22
CA SER A 79 14.61 -5.57 -2.61
C SER A 79 16.08 -5.96 -2.65
N THR A 80 16.95 -5.05 -3.08
CA THR A 80 18.41 -5.27 -3.25
C THR A 80 19.26 -4.64 -2.14
N ASN A 81 18.67 -3.88 -1.23
CA ASN A 81 19.40 -3.20 -0.18
C ASN A 81 19.62 -4.13 1.04
N ASP A 82 20.85 -4.54 1.30
CA ASP A 82 21.20 -5.42 2.41
C ASP A 82 20.92 -4.84 3.81
N ASP A 83 20.82 -3.52 3.93
CA ASP A 83 20.45 -2.84 5.18
C ASP A 83 18.94 -2.93 5.48
N VAL A 84 18.13 -3.39 4.54
CA VAL A 84 16.69 -3.62 4.72
C VAL A 84 16.42 -5.11 4.88
N ALA A 85 15.91 -5.50 6.04
CA ALA A 85 15.50 -6.87 6.33
C ALA A 85 14.00 -7.11 6.12
N ALA A 86 13.17 -6.06 6.25
CA ALA A 86 11.72 -6.13 6.07
C ALA A 86 11.15 -4.76 5.71
N VAL A 87 9.96 -4.75 5.12
CA VAL A 87 9.21 -3.53 4.79
C VAL A 87 7.88 -3.51 5.53
N VAL A 88 7.50 -2.33 6.05
CA VAL A 88 6.18 -2.06 6.63
C VAL A 88 5.51 -0.96 5.83
N LEU A 89 4.28 -1.20 5.42
CA LEU A 89 3.43 -0.21 4.74
C LEU A 89 2.38 0.32 5.70
N THR A 90 2.17 1.64 5.75
CA THR A 90 1.14 2.26 6.59
C THR A 90 0.68 3.59 5.99
N GLY A 91 -0.38 4.18 6.54
CA GLY A 91 -0.90 5.47 6.13
C GLY A 91 -0.68 6.57 7.15
N THR A 92 -0.82 7.84 6.75
CA THR A 92 -0.84 9.01 7.61
C THR A 92 -2.29 9.37 7.95
N GLY A 93 -2.60 9.56 9.24
CA GLY A 93 -3.93 9.95 9.70
C GLY A 93 -4.94 8.79 9.73
N GLU A 94 -6.20 9.08 9.46
CA GLU A 94 -7.33 8.14 9.63
C GLU A 94 -7.43 7.08 8.52
N TYR A 95 -6.80 7.30 7.39
CA TYR A 95 -6.84 6.39 6.24
C TYR A 95 -5.50 5.68 6.05
N TYR A 96 -5.56 4.38 5.86
CA TYR A 96 -4.46 3.66 5.23
C TYR A 96 -4.31 4.16 3.79
N SER A 97 -5.36 4.01 2.98
CA SER A 97 -5.49 4.66 1.68
C SER A 97 -6.90 4.50 1.10
N ALA A 98 -7.42 5.55 0.47
CA ALA A 98 -8.71 5.53 -0.23
C ALA A 98 -8.64 4.93 -1.66
N GLY A 99 -7.54 4.32 -2.04
CA GLY A 99 -7.41 3.68 -3.35
C GLY A 99 -6.82 4.57 -4.44
N VAL A 100 -6.94 4.11 -5.68
CA VAL A 100 -6.42 4.85 -6.83
C VAL A 100 -7.19 6.15 -7.03
N ASP A 101 -6.46 7.27 -7.18
CA ASP A 101 -7.03 8.58 -7.51
C ASP A 101 -7.50 8.60 -8.98
N LEU A 102 -8.76 8.22 -9.18
CA LEU A 102 -9.37 8.16 -10.52
C LEU A 102 -9.47 9.54 -11.19
N GLY A 103 -9.63 10.63 -10.41
CA GLY A 103 -9.75 11.99 -10.94
C GLY A 103 -8.45 12.51 -11.58
N GLY A 104 -7.29 12.04 -11.13
CA GLY A 104 -5.99 12.39 -11.70
C GLY A 104 -5.47 11.41 -12.75
N ALA A 105 -6.04 10.21 -12.82
CA ALA A 105 -5.56 9.13 -13.69
C ALA A 105 -6.18 9.17 -15.10
N MET A 106 -7.39 9.73 -15.25
CA MET A 106 -8.11 9.71 -16.53
C MET A 106 -7.86 10.99 -17.35
N ARG A 107 -6.83 10.95 -18.19
CA ARG A 107 -6.72 11.89 -19.30
C ARG A 107 -7.49 11.31 -20.49
N PRO A 108 -8.21 12.17 -21.27
CA PRO A 108 -8.83 11.70 -22.51
C PRO A 108 -7.79 11.05 -23.42
N MET A 109 -7.98 9.79 -23.73
CA MET A 109 -7.14 9.03 -24.67
C MET A 109 -7.98 7.97 -25.38
N HIS A 110 -7.42 7.42 -26.46
CA HIS A 110 -8.09 6.36 -27.20
C HIS A 110 -8.36 5.14 -26.27
N PRO A 111 -9.54 4.51 -26.30
CA PRO A 111 -9.92 3.42 -25.38
C PRO A 111 -8.90 2.27 -25.30
N ARG A 112 -8.32 1.85 -26.43
CA ARG A 112 -7.27 0.81 -26.46
C ARG A 112 -6.01 1.26 -25.74
N ALA A 113 -5.60 2.52 -25.89
CA ALA A 113 -4.43 3.06 -25.20
C ALA A 113 -4.67 3.17 -23.70
N LEU A 114 -5.88 3.57 -23.30
CA LEU A 114 -6.29 3.60 -21.89
C LEU A 114 -6.25 2.20 -21.27
N HIS A 115 -6.85 1.21 -21.95
CA HIS A 115 -6.81 -0.19 -21.51
C HIS A 115 -5.38 -0.68 -21.28
N SER A 116 -4.50 -0.52 -22.29
CA SER A 116 -3.10 -0.97 -22.17
C SER A 116 -2.32 -0.21 -21.08
N ALA A 117 -2.64 1.06 -20.84
CA ALA A 117 -2.02 1.85 -19.77
C ALA A 117 -2.45 1.36 -18.38
N ILE A 118 -3.74 1.05 -18.20
CA ILE A 118 -4.29 0.50 -16.93
C ILE A 118 -3.73 -0.89 -16.69
N GLU A 119 -3.75 -1.76 -17.69
CA GLU A 119 -3.22 -3.12 -17.62
C GLU A 119 -1.75 -3.11 -17.17
N ARG A 120 -0.92 -2.31 -17.84
CA ARG A 120 0.50 -2.19 -17.48
C ARG A 120 0.69 -1.64 -16.07
N ALA A 121 -0.01 -0.57 -15.71
CA ALA A 121 0.10 0.06 -14.39
C ALA A 121 -0.33 -0.89 -13.25
N ASN A 122 -1.33 -1.74 -13.49
CA ASN A 122 -1.75 -2.75 -12.54
C ASN A 122 -0.73 -3.89 -12.46
N TYR A 123 -0.26 -4.38 -13.60
CA TYR A 123 0.78 -5.41 -13.64
C TYR A 123 2.03 -4.96 -12.87
N GLU A 124 2.59 -3.79 -13.19
CA GLU A 124 3.79 -3.25 -12.53
C GLU A 124 3.61 -3.13 -11.01
N LEU A 125 2.44 -2.64 -10.56
CA LEU A 125 2.14 -2.53 -9.14
C LEU A 125 2.08 -3.88 -8.44
N PHE A 126 1.26 -4.80 -8.93
CA PHE A 126 1.04 -6.09 -8.25
C PHE A 126 2.26 -6.99 -8.32
N ASP A 127 2.98 -6.97 -9.45
CA ASP A 127 4.24 -7.70 -9.62
C ASP A 127 5.30 -7.24 -8.60
N ALA A 128 5.37 -5.93 -8.31
CA ALA A 128 6.28 -5.40 -7.31
C ALA A 128 6.05 -5.97 -5.90
N PHE A 129 4.81 -6.34 -5.56
CA PHE A 129 4.50 -7.03 -4.30
C PHE A 129 4.76 -8.52 -4.38
N ILE A 130 4.33 -9.17 -5.46
CA ILE A 130 4.43 -10.63 -5.64
C ILE A 130 5.90 -11.07 -5.70
N GLN A 131 6.74 -10.31 -6.38
CA GLN A 131 8.17 -10.63 -6.55
C GLN A 131 9.06 -10.07 -5.43
N PHE A 132 8.49 -9.39 -4.44
CA PHE A 132 9.28 -8.79 -3.38
C PHE A 132 9.96 -9.89 -2.52
N PRO A 133 11.30 -9.93 -2.44
CA PRO A 133 12.01 -11.09 -1.89
C PRO A 133 12.17 -11.08 -0.36
N LYS A 134 11.66 -10.05 0.33
CA LYS A 134 11.81 -9.88 1.78
C LYS A 134 10.44 -9.77 2.44
N PRO A 135 10.34 -10.00 3.76
CA PRO A 135 9.07 -9.82 4.46
C PRO A 135 8.48 -8.42 4.25
N ILE A 136 7.21 -8.38 3.85
CA ILE A 136 6.43 -7.16 3.68
C ILE A 136 5.16 -7.24 4.53
N ILE A 137 4.89 -6.21 5.32
CA ILE A 137 3.80 -6.16 6.27
C ILE A 137 2.92 -4.96 5.99
N ALA A 138 1.62 -5.17 5.84
CA ALA A 138 0.64 -4.10 5.79
C ALA A 138 0.18 -3.77 7.23
N ALA A 139 0.61 -2.62 7.75
CA ALA A 139 0.11 -2.04 9.01
C ALA A 139 -1.03 -1.08 8.70
N VAL A 140 -2.25 -1.63 8.67
CA VAL A 140 -3.47 -0.90 8.25
C VAL A 140 -3.99 -0.09 9.43
N ASN A 141 -3.62 1.19 9.47
CA ASN A 141 -3.92 2.12 10.56
C ASN A 141 -5.36 2.65 10.54
N GLY A 142 -6.13 2.40 9.50
CA GLY A 142 -7.49 2.90 9.34
C GLY A 142 -8.15 2.41 8.06
N HIS A 143 -8.98 3.26 7.45
CA HIS A 143 -9.76 2.85 6.27
C HIS A 143 -8.88 2.51 5.06
N ALA A 144 -9.14 1.36 4.43
CA ALA A 144 -8.49 0.88 3.21
C ALA A 144 -9.54 0.59 2.12
N ILE A 145 -9.36 1.14 0.91
CA ILE A 145 -10.34 1.05 -0.17
C ILE A 145 -9.67 0.68 -1.50
N GLY A 146 -10.19 -0.33 -2.18
CA GLY A 146 -9.75 -0.75 -3.53
C GLY A 146 -8.35 -1.38 -3.55
N ALA A 147 -7.47 -0.94 -4.43
CA ALA A 147 -6.11 -1.46 -4.61
C ALA A 147 -5.26 -1.56 -3.33
N PRO A 148 -5.34 -0.65 -2.34
CA PRO A 148 -4.71 -0.82 -1.04
C PRO A 148 -5.17 -2.06 -0.26
N VAL A 149 -6.41 -2.51 -0.43
CA VAL A 149 -6.90 -3.76 0.18
C VAL A 149 -6.29 -4.96 -0.52
N THR A 150 -6.31 -4.97 -1.85
CA THR A 150 -5.77 -6.09 -2.63
C THR A 150 -4.26 -6.21 -2.48
N THR A 151 -3.52 -5.09 -2.44
CA THR A 151 -2.08 -5.13 -2.17
C THR A 151 -1.75 -5.53 -0.74
N ALA A 152 -2.58 -5.17 0.25
CA ALA A 152 -2.40 -5.65 1.62
C ALA A 152 -2.50 -7.18 1.70
N THR A 153 -3.37 -7.82 0.91
CA THR A 153 -3.47 -9.28 0.86
C THR A 153 -2.32 -9.98 0.11
N LEU A 154 -1.49 -9.23 -0.61
CA LEU A 154 -0.23 -9.72 -1.19
C LEU A 154 0.95 -9.63 -0.22
N CYS A 155 0.78 -8.93 0.90
CA CYS A 155 1.79 -8.86 1.95
C CYS A 155 1.83 -10.15 2.76
N ASP A 156 2.98 -10.47 3.36
CA ASP A 156 3.16 -11.67 4.21
C ASP A 156 2.30 -11.62 5.48
N ARG A 157 2.00 -10.40 5.97
CA ARG A 157 1.13 -10.19 7.14
C ARG A 157 0.34 -8.91 6.99
N ILE A 158 -0.88 -8.94 7.54
CA ILE A 158 -1.73 -7.76 7.72
C ILE A 158 -1.92 -7.58 9.24
N ILE A 159 -1.59 -6.39 9.73
CA ILE A 159 -1.88 -5.96 11.09
C ILE A 159 -2.81 -4.76 10.97
N ALA A 160 -4.02 -4.85 11.49
CA ALA A 160 -5.02 -3.82 11.36
C ALA A 160 -5.34 -3.19 12.71
N SER A 161 -5.53 -1.87 12.73
CA SER A 161 -6.14 -1.16 13.86
C SER A 161 -7.57 -1.65 14.09
N GLU A 162 -8.08 -1.52 15.30
CA GLU A 162 -9.49 -1.80 15.64
C GLU A 162 -10.45 -0.91 14.84
N ASP A 163 -10.02 0.30 14.46
CA ASP A 163 -10.79 1.25 13.65
C ASP A 163 -10.64 1.01 12.14
N ALA A 164 -9.84 0.02 11.73
CA ALA A 164 -9.62 -0.25 10.32
C ALA A 164 -10.89 -0.80 9.65
N SER A 165 -11.14 -0.37 8.42
CA SER A 165 -12.17 -0.97 7.57
C SER A 165 -11.63 -1.25 6.17
N PHE A 166 -12.16 -2.28 5.53
CA PHE A 166 -11.74 -2.74 4.22
C PHE A 166 -12.90 -2.69 3.25
N ARG A 167 -12.71 -2.09 2.08
CA ARG A 167 -13.74 -2.01 1.04
C ARG A 167 -13.11 -2.19 -0.35
N THR A 168 -13.78 -2.97 -1.20
CA THR A 168 -13.39 -3.15 -2.60
C THR A 168 -14.59 -2.90 -3.51
N PRO A 169 -14.96 -1.63 -3.78
CA PRO A 169 -16.18 -1.27 -4.49
C PRO A 169 -16.06 -1.53 -6.01
N PHE A 170 -15.49 -2.65 -6.43
CA PHE A 170 -15.23 -2.98 -7.82
C PHE A 170 -16.51 -3.04 -8.64
N ALA A 171 -17.50 -3.81 -8.20
CA ALA A 171 -18.78 -3.97 -8.89
C ALA A 171 -19.50 -2.63 -9.08
N ARG A 172 -19.44 -1.73 -8.07
CA ARG A 172 -20.05 -0.40 -8.16
C ARG A 172 -19.45 0.47 -9.26
N PHE A 173 -18.17 0.27 -9.58
CA PHE A 173 -17.47 0.98 -10.65
C PHE A 173 -17.42 0.20 -11.97
N GLY A 174 -18.07 -0.97 -12.04
CA GLY A 174 -18.01 -1.84 -13.21
C GLY A 174 -16.62 -2.42 -13.45
N LEU A 175 -15.83 -2.57 -12.39
CA LEU A 175 -14.47 -3.12 -12.45
C LEU A 175 -14.47 -4.59 -12.01
N PRO A 176 -13.68 -5.45 -12.65
CA PRO A 176 -13.46 -6.80 -12.16
C PRO A 176 -12.57 -6.78 -10.90
N PRO A 177 -12.57 -7.87 -10.11
CA PRO A 177 -11.58 -8.09 -9.06
C PRO A 177 -10.15 -7.97 -9.60
N GLU A 178 -9.30 -7.24 -8.89
CA GLU A 178 -7.88 -7.01 -9.26
C GLU A 178 -6.93 -7.53 -8.17
N GLY A 179 -5.61 -7.51 -8.42
CA GLY A 179 -4.58 -7.83 -7.44
C GLY A 179 -4.72 -9.23 -6.84
N CYS A 180 -5.08 -10.22 -7.65
CA CYS A 180 -5.30 -11.60 -7.24
C CYS A 180 -6.45 -11.79 -6.22
N SER A 181 -7.27 -10.78 -5.96
CA SER A 181 -8.32 -10.82 -4.93
C SER A 181 -9.35 -11.91 -5.16
N SER A 182 -9.68 -12.26 -6.41
CA SER A 182 -10.57 -13.38 -6.73
C SER A 182 -10.05 -14.75 -6.26
N VAL A 183 -8.74 -14.87 -6.02
CA VAL A 183 -8.09 -16.09 -5.52
C VAL A 183 -7.72 -15.96 -4.05
N LEU A 184 -7.16 -14.82 -3.65
CA LEU A 184 -6.63 -14.62 -2.30
C LEU A 184 -7.73 -14.39 -1.26
N PHE A 185 -8.78 -13.62 -1.58
CA PHE A 185 -9.83 -13.34 -0.61
C PHE A 185 -10.55 -14.60 -0.14
N PRO A 186 -11.01 -15.53 -1.02
CA PRO A 186 -11.60 -16.79 -0.57
C PRO A 186 -10.65 -17.61 0.32
N ARG A 187 -9.35 -17.62 0.00
CA ARG A 187 -8.34 -18.35 0.80
C ARG A 187 -8.07 -17.74 2.16
N LEU A 188 -8.12 -16.42 2.28
CA LEU A 188 -7.80 -15.70 3.52
C LEU A 188 -8.99 -15.57 4.46
N MET A 189 -10.21 -15.40 3.91
CA MET A 189 -11.39 -15.06 4.72
C MET A 189 -12.62 -15.95 4.46
N GLY A 190 -12.49 -16.96 3.61
CA GLY A 190 -13.59 -17.85 3.19
C GLY A 190 -14.44 -17.24 2.07
N GLU A 191 -15.16 -18.11 1.34
CA GLU A 191 -15.94 -17.73 0.16
C GLU A 191 -17.00 -16.68 0.47
N GLN A 192 -17.79 -16.88 1.52
CA GLN A 192 -18.89 -15.98 1.87
C GLN A 192 -18.41 -14.54 2.15
N THR A 193 -17.31 -14.37 2.88
CA THR A 193 -16.75 -13.03 3.17
C THR A 193 -16.15 -12.42 1.91
N ALA A 194 -15.47 -13.24 1.10
CA ALA A 194 -14.90 -12.81 -0.17
C ALA A 194 -15.95 -12.33 -1.16
N GLU A 195 -17.06 -13.06 -1.32
CA GLU A 195 -18.19 -12.66 -2.16
C GLU A 195 -18.78 -11.31 -1.72
N ARG A 196 -18.93 -11.09 -0.42
CA ARG A 196 -19.43 -9.82 0.12
C ARG A 196 -18.47 -8.68 -0.16
N LEU A 197 -17.17 -8.92 0.00
CA LEU A 197 -16.15 -7.89 -0.20
C LEU A 197 -15.94 -7.55 -1.68
N LEU A 198 -16.04 -8.54 -2.58
CA LEU A 198 -15.90 -8.37 -4.03
C LEU A 198 -17.22 -7.98 -4.72
N GLY A 199 -18.36 -8.21 -4.07
CA GLY A 199 -19.69 -7.92 -4.59
C GLY A 199 -20.12 -6.47 -4.42
N GLU A 200 -21.43 -6.23 -4.60
CA GLU A 200 -22.00 -4.88 -4.61
C GLU A 200 -21.99 -4.18 -3.24
N GLU A 201 -22.04 -4.95 -2.15
CA GLU A 201 -22.25 -4.38 -0.82
C GLU A 201 -20.97 -3.84 -0.16
N GLY A 202 -19.79 -4.32 -0.55
CA GLY A 202 -18.57 -4.04 0.18
C GLY A 202 -18.71 -4.41 1.67
N TRP A 203 -17.63 -4.65 2.38
CA TRP A 203 -17.73 -4.99 3.81
C TRP A 203 -17.75 -3.72 4.68
N ARG A 204 -18.68 -3.67 5.67
CA ARG A 204 -18.69 -2.69 6.76
C ARG A 204 -18.10 -3.33 8.00
#